data_7c36305036cb88e1e0e8a2fa551342e5
#
_entry.id   7c36305036cb88e1e0e8a2fa551342e5
#
_cell.length_a   1.000
_cell.length_b   1.000
_cell.length_c   1.000
_cell.angle_alpha   90.00
_cell.angle_beta   90.00
_cell.angle_gamma   90.00
#
_symmetry.space_group_name_H-M   'P 1'
#
loop_
_entity.id
_entity.type
_entity.pdbx_description
1 polymer ?
#
loop_
_entity_poly.entity_id
_entity_poly.type
_entity_poly.pdbx_seq_one_letter_code
_entity_poly.pdbx_strand_id
1 'polypeptide(L)'
;MRARRLLILLMMLLLLPQAQAERLTLYTRPNNVDEATPFQLRPTELSICSVTRAMGGVVVLANDYNYDSLSLYFWQDGMTEMRKLGGGFYWVMSSDTMETAQQSCEYSMSRVPNYRMPDLTHAISELTSDGETLYALNRMNGLIFKISETADGLQTEDVCTMENLSCLNVSYRDLETDKVYTYPASLTRMHVCGSVLAISVMQENGFKVVLVDLTDGTIREIADESLEAMYEWADGELLLWRLEGSTNEISRSSGTYTLSRYSVATGEETLLSTGVPYKERSECGAYDPYSDSYYDVRIRQIVRTTDFVQEEPVVTFPAANVNIAVTKDSIVGVNLTSVYVRSKEYGDMTVLRIQSSNG
;
A
#
# COMPACT_ATOMS: atom_id res chain seq x y z
N MET A 1 -36.61 18.39 40.65
CA MET A 1 -36.16 17.15 39.92
C MET A 1 -35.46 17.39 38.59
N ARG A 2 -35.79 18.41 37.81
CA ARG A 2 -35.16 18.64 36.46
C ARG A 2 -33.70 19.11 36.53
N ALA A 3 -33.35 19.96 37.49
CA ALA A 3 -31.97 20.47 37.62
C ALA A 3 -30.96 19.38 38.02
N ARG A 4 -31.36 18.41 38.84
CA ARG A 4 -30.47 17.29 39.25
C ARG A 4 -30.17 16.33 38.08
N ARG A 5 -31.13 16.13 37.15
CA ARG A 5 -30.91 15.29 35.96
C ARG A 5 -30.00 15.99 34.94
N LEU A 6 -30.11 17.32 34.84
CA LEU A 6 -29.23 18.09 33.95
C LEU A 6 -27.79 18.09 34.44
N LEU A 7 -27.57 18.15 35.75
CA LEU A 7 -26.24 18.12 36.36
C LEU A 7 -25.55 16.74 36.17
N ILE A 8 -26.33 15.66 36.28
CA ILE A 8 -25.81 14.28 36.05
C ILE A 8 -25.48 14.09 34.58
N LEU A 9 -26.28 14.63 33.65
CA LEU A 9 -25.99 14.56 32.22
C LEU A 9 -24.74 15.36 31.86
N LEU A 10 -24.55 16.54 32.47
CA LEU A 10 -23.36 17.36 32.28
C LEU A 10 -22.10 16.69 32.85
N MET A 11 -22.22 16.02 34.01
CA MET A 11 -21.12 15.26 34.60
C MET A 11 -20.78 14.02 33.77
N MET A 12 -21.76 13.32 33.18
CA MET A 12 -21.50 12.19 32.27
C MET A 12 -20.83 12.65 30.98
N LEU A 13 -21.16 13.83 30.46
CA LEU A 13 -20.48 14.43 29.30
C LEU A 13 -19.04 14.86 29.62
N LEU A 14 -18.74 15.23 30.85
CA LEU A 14 -17.39 15.56 31.33
C LEU A 14 -16.55 14.35 31.71
N LEU A 15 -17.19 13.19 31.92
CA LEU A 15 -16.55 11.91 32.25
C LEU A 15 -16.42 10.96 31.05
N LEU A 16 -16.94 11.33 29.89
CA LEU A 16 -16.55 10.69 28.67
C LEU A 16 -15.05 10.91 28.53
N PRO A 17 -14.22 9.86 28.50
CA PRO A 17 -12.83 10.05 28.17
C PRO A 17 -12.85 10.80 26.84
N GLN A 18 -12.35 12.03 26.86
CA GLN A 18 -11.94 12.66 25.64
C GLN A 18 -10.88 11.71 25.08
N ALA A 19 -11.31 10.80 24.23
CA ALA A 19 -10.44 10.25 23.22
C ALA A 19 -10.00 11.51 22.46
N GLN A 20 -8.94 12.13 22.94
CA GLN A 20 -8.14 13.00 22.12
C GLN A 20 -7.64 12.08 21.01
N ALA A 21 -8.45 11.97 19.96
CA ALA A 21 -7.92 11.76 18.65
C ALA A 21 -6.93 12.92 18.49
N GLU A 22 -5.66 12.66 18.74
CA GLU A 22 -4.62 13.57 18.29
C GLU A 22 -4.91 13.76 16.82
N ARG A 23 -5.47 14.92 16.50
CA ARG A 23 -5.68 15.34 15.13
C ARG A 23 -4.28 15.45 14.54
N LEU A 24 -3.89 14.49 13.73
CA LEU A 24 -2.84 14.71 12.77
C LEU A 24 -3.31 15.86 11.88
N THR A 25 -2.77 17.03 12.13
CA THR A 25 -3.02 18.20 11.31
C THR A 25 -2.12 18.02 10.09
N LEU A 26 -2.70 17.72 8.93
CA LEU A 26 -2.02 17.81 7.65
C LEU A 26 -1.53 19.26 7.49
N TYR A 27 -0.25 19.46 7.73
CA TYR A 27 0.39 20.73 7.39
C TYR A 27 0.78 20.66 5.91
N THR A 28 -0.02 21.35 5.09
CA THR A 28 0.49 21.78 3.79
C THR A 28 1.75 22.61 4.05
N ARG A 29 2.87 22.29 3.41
CA ARG A 29 4.07 23.13 3.40
C ARG A 29 3.62 24.58 3.23
N PRO A 30 3.94 25.50 4.14
CA PRO A 30 3.68 26.90 3.87
C PRO A 30 4.56 27.28 2.68
N ASN A 31 3.94 27.66 1.57
CA ASN A 31 4.63 28.08 0.34
C ASN A 31 5.48 29.35 0.50
N ASN A 32 5.54 29.94 1.69
CA ASN A 32 6.31 31.13 2.02
C ASN A 32 6.99 30.92 3.38
N VAL A 33 8.06 30.14 3.40
CA VAL A 33 8.98 30.20 4.54
C VAL A 33 9.93 31.37 4.27
N ASP A 34 9.76 32.45 5.04
CA ASP A 34 10.70 33.56 5.04
C ASP A 34 12.09 33.00 5.42
N GLU A 35 13.12 33.28 4.63
CA GLU A 35 14.47 32.69 4.77
C GLU A 35 15.13 32.99 6.13
N ALA A 36 14.54 33.89 6.92
CA ALA A 36 15.05 34.33 8.21
C ALA A 36 14.49 33.56 9.42
N THR A 37 13.50 32.69 9.25
CA THR A 37 12.92 31.95 10.38
C THR A 37 13.67 30.64 10.60
N PRO A 38 14.27 30.42 11.79
CA PRO A 38 14.88 29.13 12.11
C PRO A 38 13.82 28.03 11.95
N PHE A 39 14.16 26.98 11.20
CA PHE A 39 13.28 25.84 11.01
C PHE A 39 13.05 25.17 12.36
N GLN A 40 11.88 25.37 12.97
CA GLN A 40 11.49 24.64 14.16
C GLN A 40 11.03 23.26 13.72
N LEU A 41 11.81 22.24 14.07
CA LEU A 41 11.39 20.83 13.97
C LEU A 41 10.08 20.69 14.76
N ARG A 42 8.98 20.53 14.06
CA ARG A 42 7.71 20.17 14.68
C ARG A 42 7.74 18.67 15.02
N PRO A 43 6.93 18.22 15.99
CA PRO A 43 6.77 16.80 16.24
C PRO A 43 6.52 16.07 14.92
N THR A 44 7.27 15.01 14.66
CA THR A 44 7.24 14.26 13.42
C THR A 44 5.84 13.73 13.16
N GLU A 45 5.21 14.20 12.11
CA GLU A 45 3.95 13.65 11.63
C GLU A 45 4.31 12.55 10.62
N LEU A 46 4.02 11.30 10.99
CA LEU A 46 4.20 10.17 10.10
C LEU A 46 2.98 10.05 9.19
N SER A 47 3.22 9.88 7.90
CA SER A 47 2.20 9.47 6.95
C SER A 47 2.39 8.00 6.61
N ILE A 48 1.37 7.20 6.86
CA ILE A 48 1.40 5.77 6.55
C ILE A 48 1.16 5.60 5.05
N CYS A 49 2.10 4.93 4.39
CA CYS A 49 2.10 4.72 2.94
C CYS A 49 1.48 3.38 2.55
N SER A 50 1.85 2.31 3.24
CA SER A 50 1.35 0.97 2.95
C SER A 50 1.42 0.05 4.17
N VAL A 51 0.76 -1.11 4.04
CA VAL A 51 0.78 -2.20 5.01
C VAL A 51 0.89 -3.52 4.26
N THR A 52 1.70 -4.43 4.77
CA THR A 52 1.83 -5.78 4.21
C THR A 52 2.03 -6.81 5.32
N ARG A 53 1.57 -8.03 5.10
CA ARG A 53 1.85 -9.16 5.99
C ARG A 53 3.27 -9.64 5.72
N ALA A 54 4.13 -9.65 6.74
CA ALA A 54 5.51 -10.13 6.65
C ALA A 54 6.07 -10.51 8.01
N MET A 55 7.12 -11.31 8.05
CA MET A 55 7.88 -11.64 9.26
C MET A 55 7.01 -12.23 10.39
N GLY A 56 5.97 -13.00 10.03
CA GLY A 56 5.02 -13.55 11.00
C GLY A 56 4.06 -12.53 11.62
N GLY A 57 4.00 -11.32 11.10
CA GLY A 57 3.13 -10.24 11.54
C GLY A 57 2.76 -9.29 10.41
N VAL A 58 2.76 -8.01 10.69
CA VAL A 58 2.44 -6.93 9.75
C VAL A 58 3.53 -5.88 9.78
N VAL A 59 3.97 -5.48 8.61
CA VAL A 59 4.90 -4.36 8.41
C VAL A 59 4.15 -3.17 7.84
N VAL A 60 4.34 -2.01 8.45
CA VAL A 60 3.80 -0.72 8.02
C VAL A 60 4.94 0.14 7.52
N LEU A 61 4.79 0.65 6.31
CA LEU A 61 5.67 1.64 5.72
C LEU A 61 5.11 3.03 6.01
N ALA A 62 5.89 3.88 6.65
CA ALA A 62 5.49 5.24 6.97
C ALA A 62 6.56 6.25 6.53
N ASN A 63 6.12 7.37 6.01
CA ASN A 63 6.96 8.49 5.61
C ASN A 63 7.07 9.50 6.76
N ASP A 64 8.28 9.89 7.07
CA ASP A 64 8.58 11.03 7.94
C ASP A 64 8.72 12.29 7.06
N TYR A 65 7.69 13.10 7.01
CA TYR A 65 7.66 14.31 6.17
C TYR A 65 8.78 15.31 6.46
N ASN A 66 9.34 15.30 7.66
CA ASN A 66 10.42 16.23 8.00
C ASN A 66 11.75 15.81 7.39
N TYR A 67 11.89 14.54 7.04
CA TYR A 67 13.16 13.96 6.59
C TYR A 67 13.10 13.35 5.19
N ASP A 68 11.95 13.44 4.48
CA ASP A 68 11.70 12.77 3.20
C ASP A 68 12.19 11.31 3.21
N SER A 69 12.02 10.64 4.36
CA SER A 69 12.53 9.29 4.57
C SER A 69 11.43 8.34 5.01
N LEU A 70 11.50 7.13 4.48
CA LEU A 70 10.62 6.04 4.87
C LEU A 70 11.21 5.29 6.06
N SER A 71 10.31 4.88 6.96
CA SER A 71 10.60 3.99 8.07
C SER A 71 9.64 2.80 8.07
N LEU A 72 10.15 1.66 8.52
CA LEU A 72 9.38 0.43 8.65
C LEU A 72 9.05 0.18 10.13
N TYR A 73 7.78 -0.16 10.37
CA TYR A 73 7.26 -0.49 11.68
C TYR A 73 6.64 -1.89 11.64
N PHE A 74 6.83 -2.65 12.69
CA PHE A 74 6.35 -4.03 12.82
C PHE A 74 5.35 -4.17 13.93
N TRP A 75 4.35 -4.99 13.70
CA TRP A 75 3.39 -5.44 14.69
C TRP A 75 3.02 -6.91 14.45
N GLN A 76 2.81 -7.65 15.51
CA GLN A 76 2.27 -9.02 15.48
C GLN A 76 1.19 -9.19 16.54
N ASP A 77 0.37 -10.24 16.37
CA ASP A 77 -0.69 -10.56 17.31
C ASP A 77 -0.17 -10.62 18.75
N GLY A 78 -0.86 -9.92 19.67
CA GLY A 78 -0.49 -9.79 21.07
C GLY A 78 0.38 -8.59 21.44
N MET A 79 0.94 -7.86 20.47
CA MET A 79 1.65 -6.60 20.75
C MET A 79 0.66 -5.46 21.01
N THR A 80 0.97 -4.60 21.99
CA THR A 80 0.15 -3.43 22.34
C THR A 80 0.53 -2.16 21.54
N GLU A 81 1.68 -2.16 20.91
CA GLU A 81 2.21 -1.04 20.13
C GLU A 81 3.07 -1.55 18.96
N MET A 82 3.31 -0.68 17.99
CA MET A 82 4.18 -0.99 16.88
C MET A 82 5.65 -0.70 17.23
N ARG A 83 6.53 -1.62 16.86
CA ARG A 83 7.97 -1.47 17.01
C ARG A 83 8.59 -0.94 15.72
N LYS A 84 9.42 0.10 15.81
CA LYS A 84 10.23 0.55 14.67
C LYS A 84 11.30 -0.49 14.35
N LEU A 85 11.34 -0.96 13.10
CA LEU A 85 12.39 -1.84 12.59
C LEU A 85 13.62 -1.05 12.17
N GLY A 86 13.40 0.09 11.52
CA GLY A 86 14.45 0.95 10.98
C GLY A 86 13.89 1.93 9.96
N GLY A 87 14.77 2.68 9.31
CA GLY A 87 14.37 3.68 8.32
C GLY A 87 15.57 4.24 7.56
N GLY A 88 15.35 5.36 6.87
CA GLY A 88 16.37 6.01 6.05
C GLY A 88 16.26 5.65 4.57
N PHE A 89 15.17 5.00 4.16
CA PHE A 89 14.89 4.78 2.74
C PHE A 89 14.33 6.04 2.09
N TYR A 90 14.71 6.31 0.86
CA TYR A 90 14.10 7.35 0.06
C TYR A 90 12.78 6.84 -0.53
N TRP A 91 11.73 7.68 -0.52
CA TRP A 91 10.48 7.34 -1.18
C TRP A 91 10.48 7.87 -2.61
N VAL A 92 10.41 6.94 -3.56
CA VAL A 92 10.40 7.26 -4.99
C VAL A 92 8.98 7.57 -5.45
N MET A 93 8.76 8.80 -5.90
CA MET A 93 7.51 9.17 -6.58
C MET A 93 7.55 8.75 -8.06
N SER A 94 6.39 8.68 -8.71
CA SER A 94 6.29 8.21 -10.10
C SER A 94 7.11 9.03 -11.09
N SER A 95 7.33 10.31 -10.81
CA SER A 95 8.10 11.24 -11.67
C SER A 95 9.60 11.28 -11.35
N ASP A 96 10.06 10.58 -10.30
CA ASP A 96 11.45 10.67 -9.88
C ASP A 96 12.38 9.91 -10.82
N THR A 97 13.52 10.52 -11.04
CA THR A 97 14.71 9.91 -11.63
C THR A 97 15.83 9.92 -10.60
N MET A 98 16.89 9.15 -10.79
CA MET A 98 18.05 9.20 -9.91
C MET A 98 18.59 10.61 -9.73
N GLU A 99 18.62 11.42 -10.80
CA GLU A 99 19.10 12.79 -10.77
C GLU A 99 18.19 13.70 -9.95
N THR A 100 16.86 13.65 -10.17
CA THR A 100 15.90 14.49 -9.42
C THR A 100 15.83 14.09 -7.95
N ALA A 101 15.93 12.81 -7.63
CA ALA A 101 16.00 12.31 -6.26
C ALA A 101 17.27 12.81 -5.54
N GLN A 102 18.42 12.75 -6.21
CA GLN A 102 19.67 13.28 -5.66
C GLN A 102 19.58 14.78 -5.40
N GLN A 103 19.07 15.56 -6.34
CA GLN A 103 18.88 17.01 -6.17
C GLN A 103 17.93 17.33 -5.00
N SER A 104 16.85 16.56 -4.83
CA SER A 104 15.93 16.70 -3.69
C SER A 104 16.63 16.45 -2.35
N CYS A 105 17.41 15.38 -2.27
CA CYS A 105 18.18 15.06 -1.07
C CYS A 105 19.24 16.12 -0.74
N GLU A 106 19.97 16.61 -1.73
CA GLU A 106 20.96 17.69 -1.57
C GLU A 106 20.31 18.99 -1.08
N TYR A 107 19.13 19.31 -1.60
CA TYR A 107 18.34 20.44 -1.13
C TYR A 107 17.93 20.25 0.35
N SER A 108 17.44 19.06 0.73
CA SER A 108 17.08 18.74 2.11
C SER A 108 18.29 18.80 3.04
N MET A 109 19.47 18.30 2.61
CA MET A 109 20.72 18.42 3.38
C MET A 109 21.11 19.87 3.68
N SER A 110 20.83 20.78 2.76
CA SER A 110 21.14 22.20 2.94
C SER A 110 20.24 22.93 3.94
N ARG A 111 19.06 22.35 4.24
CA ARG A 111 18.02 23.02 5.03
C ARG A 111 17.62 22.31 6.32
N VAL A 112 17.76 21.00 6.37
CA VAL A 112 17.35 20.20 7.54
C VAL A 112 18.57 19.82 8.36
N PRO A 113 18.67 20.27 9.62
CA PRO A 113 19.77 19.88 10.50
C PRO A 113 19.80 18.36 10.68
N ASN A 114 21.01 17.78 10.58
CA ASN A 114 21.24 16.33 10.75
C ASN A 114 20.58 15.43 9.69
N TYR A 115 20.06 15.99 8.59
CA TYR A 115 19.62 15.18 7.47
C TYR A 115 20.78 14.35 6.94
N ARG A 116 20.53 13.06 6.76
CA ARG A 116 21.47 12.14 6.14
C ARG A 116 20.95 11.74 4.76
N MET A 117 21.83 11.79 3.78
CA MET A 117 21.51 11.33 2.44
C MET A 117 21.12 9.85 2.49
N PRO A 118 19.90 9.48 2.07
CA PRO A 118 19.50 8.08 2.00
C PRO A 118 20.27 7.35 0.89
N ASP A 119 20.33 6.04 0.99
CA ASP A 119 20.81 5.23 -0.12
C ASP A 119 19.77 5.21 -1.24
N LEU A 120 20.03 5.95 -2.32
CA LEU A 120 19.14 6.02 -3.47
C LEU A 120 19.14 4.73 -4.30
N THR A 121 20.14 3.86 -4.15
CA THR A 121 20.17 2.55 -4.81
C THR A 121 19.04 1.65 -4.29
N HIS A 122 18.82 1.67 -2.98
CA HIS A 122 17.76 0.92 -2.30
C HIS A 122 16.55 1.82 -1.93
N ALA A 123 16.24 2.82 -2.76
CA ALA A 123 15.04 3.61 -2.58
C ALA A 123 13.77 2.76 -2.84
N ILE A 124 12.67 3.08 -2.18
CA ILE A 124 11.43 2.29 -2.23
C ILE A 124 10.38 3.03 -3.06
N SER A 125 9.93 2.43 -4.14
CA SER A 125 8.73 2.84 -4.87
C SER A 125 7.50 2.08 -4.38
N GLU A 126 7.66 0.76 -4.23
CA GLU A 126 6.62 -0.16 -3.81
C GLU A 126 7.21 -1.21 -2.88
N LEU A 127 6.38 -1.70 -1.95
CA LEU A 127 6.73 -2.73 -0.97
C LEU A 127 5.69 -3.85 -0.99
N THR A 128 6.17 -5.09 -0.97
CA THR A 128 5.33 -6.27 -0.86
C THR A 128 6.04 -7.36 -0.06
N SER A 129 5.39 -8.53 0.06
CA SER A 129 5.93 -9.68 0.79
C SER A 129 5.35 -10.98 0.26
N ASP A 130 6.08 -12.07 0.43
CA ASP A 130 5.59 -13.44 0.28
C ASP A 130 4.95 -13.98 1.60
N GLY A 131 4.80 -13.15 2.60
CA GLY A 131 4.31 -13.47 3.94
C GLY A 131 5.41 -13.57 4.99
N GLU A 132 6.64 -13.81 4.60
CA GLU A 132 7.81 -13.91 5.48
C GLU A 132 8.86 -12.84 5.14
N THR A 133 9.20 -12.69 3.88
CA THR A 133 10.24 -11.79 3.39
C THR A 133 9.64 -10.54 2.78
N LEU A 134 10.19 -9.37 3.14
CA LEU A 134 9.85 -8.13 2.47
C LEU A 134 10.64 -7.97 1.18
N TYR A 135 9.94 -7.56 0.12
CA TYR A 135 10.50 -7.19 -1.18
C TYR A 135 10.16 -5.75 -1.51
N ALA A 136 11.12 -5.03 -1.99
CA ALA A 136 10.95 -3.65 -2.46
C ALA A 136 11.39 -3.50 -3.90
N LEU A 137 10.72 -2.60 -4.61
CA LEU A 137 11.07 -2.18 -5.97
C LEU A 137 11.56 -0.74 -5.95
N ASN A 138 12.72 -0.48 -6.52
CA ASN A 138 13.17 0.84 -6.90
C ASN A 138 12.94 1.06 -8.39
N ARG A 139 11.88 1.76 -8.77
CA ARG A 139 11.55 2.01 -10.17
C ARG A 139 12.51 2.95 -10.90
N MET A 140 13.38 3.69 -10.20
CA MET A 140 14.36 4.58 -10.83
C MET A 140 15.50 3.81 -11.50
N ASN A 141 15.88 2.65 -10.94
CA ASN A 141 16.96 1.82 -11.45
C ASN A 141 16.55 0.38 -11.77
N GLY A 142 15.30 -0.01 -11.47
CA GLY A 142 14.76 -1.35 -11.71
C GLY A 142 15.20 -2.40 -10.69
N LEU A 143 15.91 -2.01 -9.65
CA LEU A 143 16.38 -2.93 -8.62
C LEU A 143 15.20 -3.46 -7.78
N ILE A 144 15.12 -4.78 -7.68
CA ILE A 144 14.29 -5.50 -6.71
C ILE A 144 15.21 -6.04 -5.63
N PHE A 145 14.90 -5.74 -4.38
CA PHE A 145 15.72 -6.12 -3.23
C PHE A 145 14.86 -6.60 -2.06
N LYS A 146 15.46 -7.42 -1.21
CA LYS A 146 14.88 -7.87 0.05
C LYS A 146 15.25 -6.92 1.17
N ILE A 147 14.36 -6.84 2.16
CA ILE A 147 14.61 -6.14 3.42
C ILE A 147 14.42 -7.15 4.54
N SER A 148 15.43 -7.29 5.38
CA SER A 148 15.41 -8.17 6.55
C SER A 148 15.85 -7.43 7.80
N GLU A 149 15.34 -7.87 8.95
CA GLU A 149 15.80 -7.39 10.25
C GLU A 149 16.93 -8.26 10.75
N THR A 150 17.98 -7.62 11.24
CA THR A 150 19.13 -8.27 11.89
C THR A 150 19.37 -7.66 13.26
N ALA A 151 20.29 -8.21 14.02
CA ALA A 151 20.69 -7.63 15.31
C ALA A 151 21.25 -6.20 15.20
N ASP A 152 21.80 -5.85 14.04
CA ASP A 152 22.41 -4.54 13.76
C ASP A 152 21.44 -3.56 13.08
N GLY A 153 20.18 -3.95 12.87
CA GLY A 153 19.13 -3.15 12.21
C GLY A 153 18.65 -3.76 10.90
N LEU A 154 18.08 -2.91 10.02
CA LEU A 154 17.63 -3.38 8.71
C LEU A 154 18.80 -3.57 7.76
N GLN A 155 18.76 -4.67 7.02
CA GLN A 155 19.67 -4.97 5.93
C GLN A 155 18.91 -5.15 4.62
N THR A 156 19.53 -4.72 3.53
CA THR A 156 19.06 -4.91 2.17
C THR A 156 19.93 -5.93 1.44
N GLU A 157 19.30 -6.74 0.61
CA GLU A 157 19.95 -7.73 -0.24
C GLU A 157 19.36 -7.62 -1.65
N ASP A 158 20.22 -7.37 -2.63
CA ASP A 158 19.83 -7.31 -4.04
C ASP A 158 19.32 -8.67 -4.50
N VAL A 159 18.16 -8.69 -5.16
CA VAL A 159 17.57 -9.90 -5.74
C VAL A 159 17.88 -9.95 -7.22
N CYS A 160 17.34 -8.98 -7.97
CA CYS A 160 17.58 -8.85 -9.41
C CYS A 160 17.31 -7.42 -9.85
N THR A 161 17.71 -7.11 -11.08
CA THR A 161 17.36 -5.85 -11.75
C THR A 161 16.48 -6.17 -12.95
N MET A 162 15.36 -5.46 -13.06
CA MET A 162 14.46 -5.60 -14.21
C MET A 162 15.21 -5.29 -15.51
N GLU A 163 15.10 -6.18 -16.51
CA GLU A 163 15.77 -6.01 -17.80
C GLU A 163 15.27 -4.79 -18.58
N ASN A 164 14.02 -4.36 -18.35
CA ASN A 164 13.41 -3.26 -19.05
C ASN A 164 12.40 -2.50 -18.18
N LEU A 165 12.68 -1.24 -17.87
CA LEU A 165 11.79 -0.37 -17.09
C LEU A 165 10.64 0.24 -17.90
N SER A 166 10.70 0.22 -19.23
CA SER A 166 9.64 0.81 -20.06
C SER A 166 8.30 0.07 -19.89
N CYS A 167 8.32 -1.18 -19.43
CA CYS A 167 7.12 -1.93 -19.08
C CYS A 167 6.30 -1.29 -17.93
N LEU A 168 6.92 -0.45 -17.09
CA LEU A 168 6.27 0.29 -16.02
C LEU A 168 5.74 1.65 -16.47
N ASN A 169 5.76 1.93 -17.76
CA ASN A 169 5.25 3.18 -18.31
C ASN A 169 3.88 3.00 -18.96
N VAL A 170 3.15 4.12 -19.02
CA VAL A 170 1.93 4.26 -19.81
C VAL A 170 2.16 5.22 -20.95
N SER A 171 1.58 4.91 -22.09
CA SER A 171 1.60 5.79 -23.26
C SER A 171 0.19 6.34 -23.51
N TYR A 172 0.12 7.64 -23.69
CA TYR A 172 -1.11 8.36 -24.03
C TYR A 172 -0.95 8.99 -25.41
N ARG A 173 -1.95 8.81 -26.27
CA ARG A 173 -2.01 9.46 -27.58
C ARG A 173 -2.94 10.66 -27.50
N ASP A 174 -2.37 11.84 -27.66
CA ASP A 174 -3.14 13.08 -27.79
C ASP A 174 -3.86 13.07 -29.15
N LEU A 175 -5.19 13.02 -29.12
CA LEU A 175 -6.01 12.94 -30.31
C LEU A 175 -6.02 14.22 -31.14
N GLU A 176 -5.69 15.38 -30.55
CA GLU A 176 -5.64 16.66 -31.27
C GLU A 176 -4.32 16.84 -32.02
N THR A 177 -3.22 16.43 -31.40
CA THR A 177 -1.87 16.63 -31.93
C THR A 177 -1.28 15.38 -32.57
N ASP A 178 -1.93 14.24 -32.43
CA ASP A 178 -1.46 12.91 -32.85
C ASP A 178 -0.11 12.50 -32.26
N LYS A 179 0.28 13.14 -31.14
CA LYS A 179 1.53 12.87 -30.45
C LYS A 179 1.33 11.79 -29.40
N VAL A 180 2.31 10.91 -29.28
CA VAL A 180 2.36 9.92 -28.21
C VAL A 180 3.28 10.45 -27.11
N TYR A 181 2.74 10.53 -25.90
CA TYR A 181 3.47 10.84 -24.68
C TYR A 181 3.62 9.59 -23.86
N THR A 182 4.82 9.34 -23.34
CA THR A 182 5.09 8.20 -22.46
C THR A 182 5.60 8.73 -21.12
N TYR A 183 4.99 8.29 -20.06
CA TYR A 183 5.36 8.68 -18.69
C TYR A 183 5.22 7.48 -17.73
N PRO A 184 5.89 7.54 -16.57
CA PRO A 184 5.80 6.48 -15.58
C PRO A 184 4.35 6.29 -15.10
N ALA A 185 3.84 5.06 -15.21
CA ALA A 185 2.50 4.71 -14.76
C ALA A 185 2.40 4.66 -13.24
N SER A 186 1.19 4.79 -12.69
CA SER A 186 0.92 4.41 -11.32
C SER A 186 0.98 2.89 -11.19
N LEU A 187 1.71 2.40 -10.18
CA LEU A 187 1.70 1.01 -9.77
C LEU A 187 0.62 0.86 -8.71
N THR A 188 -0.29 -0.08 -8.89
CA THR A 188 -1.44 -0.19 -7.99
C THR A 188 -1.31 -1.34 -7.01
N ARG A 189 -0.65 -2.42 -7.43
CA ARG A 189 -0.41 -3.60 -6.60
C ARG A 189 0.90 -4.28 -6.97
N MET A 190 1.50 -4.90 -5.99
CA MET A 190 2.68 -5.74 -6.16
C MET A 190 2.55 -6.98 -5.27
N HIS A 191 2.76 -8.17 -5.84
CA HIS A 191 2.67 -9.44 -5.13
C HIS A 191 3.82 -10.34 -5.49
N VAL A 192 4.35 -11.07 -4.52
CA VAL A 192 5.34 -12.13 -4.75
C VAL A 192 4.61 -13.46 -4.87
N CYS A 193 4.78 -14.11 -6.00
CA CYS A 193 4.20 -15.40 -6.33
C CYS A 193 5.33 -16.41 -6.61
N GLY A 194 5.81 -17.07 -5.58
CA GLY A 194 7.00 -17.96 -5.70
C GLY A 194 8.25 -17.19 -6.10
N SER A 195 8.82 -17.50 -7.27
CA SER A 195 9.98 -16.80 -7.83
C SER A 195 9.60 -15.62 -8.74
N VAL A 196 8.34 -15.22 -8.78
CA VAL A 196 7.87 -14.15 -9.68
C VAL A 196 7.29 -13.00 -8.88
N LEU A 197 7.68 -11.78 -9.23
CA LEU A 197 7.05 -10.56 -8.75
C LEU A 197 6.00 -10.10 -9.78
N ALA A 198 4.75 -10.04 -9.39
CA ALA A 198 3.66 -9.52 -10.21
C ALA A 198 3.38 -8.06 -9.85
N ILE A 199 3.36 -7.19 -10.84
CA ILE A 199 3.16 -5.74 -10.67
C ILE A 199 1.97 -5.32 -11.52
N SER A 200 0.94 -4.75 -10.91
CA SER A 200 -0.20 -4.15 -11.61
C SER A 200 0.13 -2.73 -12.00
N VAL A 201 0.09 -2.45 -13.29
CA VAL A 201 0.47 -1.17 -13.91
C VAL A 201 -0.75 -0.56 -14.56
N MET A 202 -1.17 0.63 -14.07
CA MET A 202 -2.30 1.36 -14.63
C MET A 202 -2.00 1.79 -16.06
N GLN A 203 -2.95 1.60 -16.94
CA GLN A 203 -2.92 2.03 -18.33
C GLN A 203 -4.00 3.10 -18.57
N GLU A 204 -4.03 3.70 -19.75
CA GLU A 204 -5.09 4.64 -20.13
C GLU A 204 -6.48 3.98 -20.07
N ASN A 205 -6.56 2.74 -20.53
CA ASN A 205 -7.80 1.94 -20.50
C ASN A 205 -7.50 0.61 -19.80
N GLY A 206 -7.75 0.51 -18.47
CA GLY A 206 -7.55 -0.70 -17.69
C GLY A 206 -6.16 -0.82 -17.09
N PHE A 207 -5.67 -2.06 -17.03
CA PHE A 207 -4.39 -2.40 -16.39
C PHE A 207 -3.63 -3.40 -17.25
N LYS A 208 -2.34 -3.47 -17.02
CA LYS A 208 -1.53 -4.63 -17.40
C LYS A 208 -0.81 -5.20 -16.18
N VAL A 209 -0.46 -6.47 -16.22
CA VAL A 209 0.36 -7.11 -15.21
C VAL A 209 1.74 -7.36 -15.78
N VAL A 210 2.75 -6.86 -15.12
CA VAL A 210 4.15 -7.11 -15.40
C VAL A 210 4.63 -8.20 -14.45
N LEU A 211 5.11 -9.30 -14.99
CA LEU A 211 5.65 -10.45 -14.26
C LEU A 211 7.16 -10.41 -14.39
N VAL A 212 7.86 -10.26 -13.27
CA VAL A 212 9.33 -10.22 -13.21
C VAL A 212 9.83 -11.50 -12.56
N ASP A 213 10.65 -12.27 -13.26
CA ASP A 213 11.35 -13.42 -12.66
C ASP A 213 12.42 -12.89 -11.69
N LEU A 214 12.31 -13.27 -10.44
CA LEU A 214 13.22 -12.83 -9.37
C LEU A 214 14.61 -13.49 -9.46
N THR A 215 14.78 -14.47 -10.34
CA THR A 215 16.06 -15.17 -10.53
C THR A 215 17.01 -14.38 -11.42
N ASP A 216 16.48 -13.73 -12.46
CA ASP A 216 17.29 -13.08 -13.50
C ASP A 216 16.77 -11.72 -13.98
N GLY A 217 15.58 -11.29 -13.51
CA GLY A 217 14.98 -10.01 -13.87
C GLY A 217 14.26 -10.00 -15.21
N THR A 218 14.08 -11.16 -15.85
CA THR A 218 13.33 -11.27 -17.10
C THR A 218 11.86 -10.90 -16.93
N ILE A 219 11.26 -10.35 -17.99
CA ILE A 219 9.93 -9.76 -17.92
C ILE A 219 8.98 -10.51 -18.87
N ARG A 220 7.77 -10.78 -18.36
CA ARG A 220 6.60 -11.17 -19.14
C ARG A 220 5.45 -10.21 -18.84
N GLU A 221 4.60 -9.93 -19.80
CA GLU A 221 3.44 -9.08 -19.61
C GLU A 221 2.14 -9.83 -19.87
N ILE A 222 1.13 -9.59 -19.04
CA ILE A 222 -0.25 -9.92 -19.32
C ILE A 222 -0.90 -8.57 -19.68
N ALA A 223 -1.06 -8.31 -20.97
CA ALA A 223 -1.64 -7.08 -21.49
C ALA A 223 -2.94 -7.43 -22.22
N ASP A 224 -4.05 -6.98 -21.66
CA ASP A 224 -5.38 -7.17 -22.19
C ASP A 224 -6.22 -5.95 -21.85
N GLU A 225 -6.83 -5.31 -22.84
CA GLU A 225 -7.65 -4.10 -22.64
C GLU A 225 -8.86 -4.33 -21.71
N SER A 226 -9.27 -5.59 -21.53
CA SER A 226 -10.33 -5.95 -20.60
C SER A 226 -9.89 -6.11 -19.16
N LEU A 227 -8.56 -6.17 -18.90
CA LEU A 227 -8.03 -6.38 -17.56
C LEU A 227 -8.26 -5.14 -16.67
N GLU A 228 -8.97 -5.33 -15.57
CA GLU A 228 -9.38 -4.25 -14.66
C GLU A 228 -8.71 -4.33 -13.29
N ALA A 229 -8.30 -5.53 -12.85
CA ALA A 229 -7.59 -5.69 -11.59
C ALA A 229 -6.85 -7.03 -11.51
N MET A 230 -5.84 -7.07 -10.64
CA MET A 230 -5.09 -8.24 -10.24
C MET A 230 -5.07 -8.33 -8.71
N TYR A 231 -5.25 -9.51 -8.18
CA TYR A 231 -5.16 -9.79 -6.75
C TYR A 231 -4.26 -10.99 -6.49
N GLU A 232 -3.63 -11.02 -5.31
CA GLU A 232 -2.99 -12.22 -4.81
C GLU A 232 -4.03 -13.33 -4.63
N TRP A 233 -3.65 -14.57 -4.92
CA TRP A 233 -4.43 -15.77 -4.66
C TRP A 233 -3.57 -16.84 -3.99
N ALA A 234 -4.20 -17.95 -3.63
CA ALA A 234 -3.50 -19.08 -3.01
C ALA A 234 -2.35 -19.61 -3.86
N ASP A 235 -1.34 -20.16 -3.21
CA ASP A 235 -0.27 -20.97 -3.83
C ASP A 235 0.51 -20.27 -4.98
N GLY A 236 0.69 -18.95 -4.86
CA GLY A 236 1.44 -18.20 -5.86
C GLY A 236 0.72 -17.99 -7.18
N GLU A 237 -0.60 -18.04 -7.16
CA GLU A 237 -1.45 -17.70 -8.29
C GLU A 237 -1.98 -16.28 -8.19
N LEU A 238 -2.47 -15.75 -9.29
CA LEU A 238 -3.12 -14.45 -9.37
C LEU A 238 -4.60 -14.62 -9.70
N LEU A 239 -5.45 -13.82 -9.08
CA LEU A 239 -6.81 -13.62 -9.52
C LEU A 239 -6.85 -12.44 -10.48
N LEU A 240 -7.30 -12.67 -11.70
CA LEU A 240 -7.47 -11.66 -12.73
C LEU A 240 -8.94 -11.32 -12.92
N TRP A 241 -9.24 -10.03 -12.96
CA TRP A 241 -10.55 -9.48 -13.23
C TRP A 241 -10.56 -8.86 -14.62
N ARG A 242 -11.48 -9.32 -15.47
CA ARG A 242 -11.66 -8.77 -16.81
C ARG A 242 -13.08 -8.25 -17.00
N LEU A 243 -13.22 -7.08 -17.58
CA LEU A 243 -14.50 -6.52 -17.97
C LEU A 243 -15.07 -7.33 -19.15
N GLU A 244 -16.31 -7.79 -19.03
CA GLU A 244 -17.03 -8.43 -20.12
C GLU A 244 -17.61 -7.37 -21.07
N GLY A 245 -17.27 -7.46 -22.34
CA GLY A 245 -17.71 -6.54 -23.38
C GLY A 245 -16.69 -5.47 -23.75
N SER A 246 -17.05 -4.57 -24.65
CA SER A 246 -16.15 -3.51 -25.10
C SER A 246 -16.04 -2.40 -24.06
N THR A 247 -14.81 -2.00 -23.73
CA THR A 247 -14.53 -0.89 -22.80
C THR A 247 -15.09 0.45 -23.25
N ASN A 248 -15.42 0.60 -24.54
CA ASN A 248 -15.96 1.82 -25.14
C ASN A 248 -17.47 1.96 -25.04
N GLU A 249 -18.20 0.87 -24.77
CA GLU A 249 -19.66 0.84 -24.82
C GLU A 249 -20.33 0.67 -23.45
N ILE A 250 -19.59 0.19 -22.47
CA ILE A 250 -20.11 -0.14 -21.14
C ILE A 250 -19.44 0.76 -20.11
N SER A 251 -20.23 1.53 -19.39
CA SER A 251 -19.73 2.18 -18.18
C SER A 251 -19.22 1.11 -17.22
N ARG A 252 -18.01 1.24 -16.70
CA ARG A 252 -17.44 0.31 -15.72
C ARG A 252 -18.39 -0.01 -14.57
N SER A 253 -19.19 0.96 -14.16
CA SER A 253 -20.17 0.83 -13.06
C SER A 253 -21.40 -0.03 -13.40
N SER A 254 -21.61 -0.40 -14.65
CA SER A 254 -22.73 -1.24 -15.11
C SER A 254 -22.28 -2.53 -15.81
N GLY A 255 -20.96 -2.74 -15.91
CA GLY A 255 -20.39 -3.93 -16.53
C GLY A 255 -20.49 -5.18 -15.65
N THR A 256 -20.29 -6.32 -16.28
CA THR A 256 -20.02 -7.59 -15.60
C THR A 256 -18.60 -7.99 -15.83
N TYR A 257 -18.08 -8.87 -14.98
CA TYR A 257 -16.69 -9.29 -14.98
C TYR A 257 -16.58 -10.79 -15.11
N THR A 258 -15.51 -11.19 -15.79
CA THR A 258 -14.98 -12.54 -15.76
C THR A 258 -13.85 -12.60 -14.75
N LEU A 259 -13.88 -13.63 -13.90
CA LEU A 259 -12.83 -13.93 -12.93
C LEU A 259 -12.07 -15.16 -13.36
N SER A 260 -10.78 -15.09 -13.38
CA SER A 260 -9.92 -16.22 -13.69
C SER A 260 -8.72 -16.28 -12.73
N ARG A 261 -8.26 -17.51 -12.50
CA ARG A 261 -7.05 -17.82 -11.77
C ARG A 261 -5.92 -18.01 -12.78
N TYR A 262 -4.83 -17.29 -12.57
CA TYR A 262 -3.65 -17.34 -13.42
C TYR A 262 -2.47 -17.94 -12.66
N SER A 263 -1.93 -19.04 -13.15
CA SER A 263 -0.71 -19.63 -12.62
C SER A 263 0.51 -18.91 -13.18
N VAL A 264 1.28 -18.22 -12.33
CA VAL A 264 2.49 -17.52 -12.77
C VAL A 264 3.59 -18.48 -13.23
N ALA A 265 3.59 -19.71 -12.73
CA ALA A 265 4.58 -20.73 -13.07
C ALA A 265 4.36 -21.34 -14.46
N THR A 266 3.10 -21.65 -14.82
CA THR A 266 2.78 -22.31 -16.10
C THR A 266 2.28 -21.34 -17.16
N GLY A 267 1.77 -20.17 -16.76
CA GLY A 267 1.08 -19.23 -17.65
C GLY A 267 -0.35 -19.68 -18.00
N GLU A 268 -0.84 -20.74 -17.36
CA GLU A 268 -2.21 -21.22 -17.58
C GLU A 268 -3.23 -20.37 -16.84
N GLU A 269 -4.35 -20.11 -17.51
CA GLU A 269 -5.46 -19.38 -16.95
C GLU A 269 -6.69 -20.28 -16.83
N THR A 270 -7.25 -20.35 -15.62
CA THR A 270 -8.46 -21.15 -15.32
C THR A 270 -9.60 -20.22 -15.00
N LEU A 271 -10.69 -20.32 -15.79
CA LEU A 271 -11.90 -19.56 -15.54
C LEU A 271 -12.57 -20.00 -14.23
N LEU A 272 -12.88 -19.04 -13.35
CA LEU A 272 -13.59 -19.26 -12.09
C LEU A 272 -15.08 -18.86 -12.18
N SER A 273 -15.37 -17.69 -12.74
CA SER A 273 -16.73 -17.17 -12.81
C SER A 273 -16.90 -16.18 -13.95
N THR A 274 -18.12 -16.06 -14.45
CA THR A 274 -18.53 -15.07 -15.46
C THR A 274 -19.77 -14.33 -14.97
N GLY A 275 -20.05 -13.16 -15.56
CA GLY A 275 -21.24 -12.37 -15.22
C GLY A 275 -21.21 -11.84 -13.79
N VAL A 276 -20.05 -11.68 -13.18
CA VAL A 276 -19.90 -11.12 -11.83
C VAL A 276 -20.24 -9.63 -11.88
N PRO A 277 -21.25 -9.14 -11.13
CA PRO A 277 -21.60 -7.72 -11.16
C PRO A 277 -20.47 -6.83 -10.73
N TYR A 278 -20.38 -5.65 -11.34
CA TYR A 278 -19.50 -4.59 -10.85
C TYR A 278 -19.81 -4.28 -9.38
N LYS A 279 -18.79 -4.28 -8.58
CA LYS A 279 -18.84 -3.76 -7.21
C LYS A 279 -17.73 -2.75 -7.07
N GLU A 280 -18.05 -1.56 -6.60
CA GLU A 280 -17.04 -0.56 -6.29
C GLU A 280 -16.03 -1.16 -5.30
N ARG A 281 -14.80 -1.34 -5.75
CA ARG A 281 -13.74 -1.98 -4.99
C ARG A 281 -12.64 -0.97 -4.74
N SER A 282 -12.09 -1.02 -3.54
CA SER A 282 -10.82 -0.38 -3.30
C SER A 282 -9.70 -1.38 -3.62
N GLU A 283 -8.60 -0.89 -4.12
CA GLU A 283 -7.39 -1.68 -4.38
C GLU A 283 -6.66 -2.09 -3.09
N CYS A 284 -7.34 -2.07 -1.96
CA CYS A 284 -6.77 -2.15 -0.62
C CYS A 284 -7.02 -3.49 0.07
N GLY A 285 -7.56 -4.49 -0.64
CA GLY A 285 -7.90 -5.79 -0.07
C GLY A 285 -6.68 -6.69 0.17
N ALA A 286 -6.86 -7.77 0.92
CA ALA A 286 -5.82 -8.74 1.23
C ALA A 286 -6.35 -10.18 1.23
N TYR A 287 -5.53 -11.11 0.74
CA TYR A 287 -5.74 -12.53 0.87
C TYR A 287 -5.38 -13.03 2.26
N ASP A 288 -6.22 -13.91 2.81
CA ASP A 288 -6.00 -14.58 4.08
C ASP A 288 -5.67 -16.06 3.86
N PRO A 289 -4.40 -16.46 3.93
CA PRO A 289 -4.00 -17.84 3.70
C PRO A 289 -4.43 -18.79 4.82
N TYR A 290 -4.84 -18.26 5.98
CA TYR A 290 -5.25 -19.08 7.12
C TYR A 290 -6.69 -19.55 7.01
N SER A 291 -7.52 -18.84 6.25
CA SER A 291 -8.93 -19.19 6.05
C SER A 291 -9.31 -19.35 4.57
N ASP A 292 -8.32 -19.32 3.66
CA ASP A 292 -8.52 -19.39 2.22
C ASP A 292 -9.66 -18.47 1.75
N SER A 293 -9.56 -17.21 2.16
CA SER A 293 -10.57 -16.20 1.86
C SER A 293 -9.92 -14.86 1.55
N TYR A 294 -10.67 -13.97 0.94
CA TYR A 294 -10.23 -12.63 0.62
C TYR A 294 -11.01 -11.61 1.43
N TYR A 295 -10.29 -10.64 1.99
CA TYR A 295 -10.88 -9.47 2.63
C TYR A 295 -10.80 -8.30 1.68
N ASP A 296 -11.97 -7.79 1.26
CA ASP A 296 -12.07 -6.66 0.35
C ASP A 296 -12.60 -5.43 1.08
N VAL A 297 -12.15 -4.25 0.67
CA VAL A 297 -12.49 -2.98 1.31
C VAL A 297 -13.53 -2.24 0.49
N ARG A 298 -14.65 -1.89 1.13
CA ARG A 298 -15.76 -1.11 0.58
C ARG A 298 -15.84 0.22 1.32
N ILE A 299 -15.22 1.26 0.83
CA ILE A 299 -15.17 2.58 1.49
C ILE A 299 -14.71 2.51 2.96
N ARG A 300 -15.57 2.04 3.86
CA ARG A 300 -15.30 1.85 5.30
C ARG A 300 -15.55 0.44 5.79
N GLN A 301 -16.25 -0.35 5.01
CA GLN A 301 -16.63 -1.71 5.38
C GLN A 301 -15.63 -2.70 4.80
N ILE A 302 -15.15 -3.61 5.62
CA ILE A 302 -14.42 -4.78 5.16
C ILE A 302 -15.43 -5.92 5.04
N VAL A 303 -15.39 -6.57 3.91
CA VAL A 303 -16.16 -7.76 3.59
C VAL A 303 -15.22 -8.93 3.38
N ARG A 304 -15.67 -10.12 3.78
CA ARG A 304 -14.97 -11.38 3.51
C ARG A 304 -15.68 -12.10 2.36
N THR A 305 -14.91 -12.71 1.49
CA THR A 305 -15.43 -13.52 0.38
C THR A 305 -14.48 -14.67 0.05
N THR A 306 -15.03 -15.77 -0.45
CA THR A 306 -14.27 -16.92 -0.97
C THR A 306 -14.43 -17.09 -2.46
N ASP A 307 -15.42 -16.44 -3.07
CA ASP A 307 -15.80 -16.57 -4.48
C ASP A 307 -15.97 -15.23 -5.21
N PHE A 308 -15.78 -14.10 -4.50
CA PHE A 308 -16.01 -12.73 -4.95
C PHE A 308 -17.42 -12.41 -5.42
N VAL A 309 -18.34 -13.36 -5.28
CA VAL A 309 -19.76 -13.20 -5.60
C VAL A 309 -20.56 -12.95 -4.33
N GLN A 310 -20.34 -13.80 -3.32
CA GLN A 310 -20.96 -13.68 -2.02
C GLN A 310 -20.04 -12.97 -1.04
N GLU A 311 -20.56 -11.98 -0.33
CA GLU A 311 -19.80 -11.15 0.59
C GLU A 311 -20.41 -11.20 1.98
N GLU A 312 -19.58 -11.47 2.96
CA GLU A 312 -19.93 -11.42 4.38
C GLU A 312 -19.36 -10.13 4.99
N PRO A 313 -20.19 -9.22 5.51
CA PRO A 313 -19.69 -8.06 6.24
C PRO A 313 -18.95 -8.47 7.51
N VAL A 314 -17.72 -7.99 7.67
CA VAL A 314 -16.87 -8.34 8.82
C VAL A 314 -16.73 -7.18 9.79
N VAL A 315 -16.37 -6.01 9.30
CA VAL A 315 -16.12 -4.83 10.13
C VAL A 315 -16.34 -3.53 9.39
N THR A 316 -16.67 -2.49 10.15
CA THR A 316 -16.63 -1.11 9.68
C THR A 316 -15.50 -0.37 10.39
N PHE A 317 -14.53 0.14 9.63
CA PHE A 317 -13.47 0.96 10.19
C PHE A 317 -13.92 2.41 10.39
N PRO A 318 -13.34 3.12 11.37
CA PRO A 318 -13.66 4.53 11.62
C PRO A 318 -13.29 5.44 10.44
N ALA A 319 -12.32 5.04 9.62
CA ALA A 319 -11.82 5.79 8.48
C ALA A 319 -12.19 5.14 7.14
N ALA A 320 -12.24 5.95 6.09
CA ALA A 320 -12.40 5.48 4.72
C ALA A 320 -11.02 5.17 4.08
N ASN A 321 -11.03 4.41 2.98
CA ASN A 321 -9.85 4.10 2.15
C ASN A 321 -8.71 3.50 2.98
N VAL A 322 -9.02 2.43 3.71
CA VAL A 322 -8.08 1.73 4.57
C VAL A 322 -7.38 0.64 3.75
N ASN A 323 -6.05 0.67 3.68
CA ASN A 323 -5.27 -0.48 3.24
C ASN A 323 -5.26 -1.53 4.33
N ILE A 324 -5.34 -2.81 3.97
CA ILE A 324 -5.40 -3.88 4.95
C ILE A 324 -4.33 -4.94 4.75
N ALA A 325 -3.93 -5.53 5.86
CA ALA A 325 -3.18 -6.79 5.92
C ALA A 325 -3.86 -7.73 6.92
N VAL A 326 -3.69 -9.02 6.73
CA VAL A 326 -4.36 -10.04 7.53
C VAL A 326 -3.32 -10.96 8.15
N THR A 327 -3.38 -11.09 9.48
CA THR A 327 -2.62 -12.08 10.23
C THR A 327 -3.50 -13.30 10.54
N LYS A 328 -2.97 -14.27 11.27
CA LYS A 328 -3.74 -15.41 11.71
C LYS A 328 -4.98 -14.99 12.52
N ASP A 329 -4.81 -14.08 13.47
CA ASP A 329 -5.82 -13.75 14.47
C ASP A 329 -6.44 -12.36 14.30
N SER A 330 -5.89 -11.52 13.38
CA SER A 330 -6.31 -10.13 13.26
C SER A 330 -6.41 -9.64 11.81
N ILE A 331 -7.22 -8.60 11.64
CA ILE A 331 -7.25 -7.73 10.45
C ILE A 331 -6.64 -6.41 10.87
N VAL A 332 -5.57 -6.02 10.18
CA VAL A 332 -4.88 -4.74 10.40
C VAL A 332 -5.22 -3.80 9.27
N GLY A 333 -5.86 -2.70 9.60
CA GLY A 333 -6.20 -1.66 8.64
C GLY A 333 -5.38 -0.40 8.89
N VAL A 334 -4.88 0.23 7.82
CA VAL A 334 -4.14 1.49 7.92
C VAL A 334 -4.76 2.54 7.02
N ASN A 335 -4.79 3.76 7.50
CA ASN A 335 -4.99 4.94 6.68
C ASN A 335 -3.76 5.85 6.83
N LEU A 336 -3.80 7.04 6.24
CA LEU A 336 -2.65 7.97 6.27
C LEU A 336 -2.09 8.25 7.67
N THR A 337 -2.89 8.07 8.74
CA THR A 337 -2.56 8.58 10.07
C THR A 337 -2.70 7.57 11.19
N SER A 338 -3.32 6.43 10.93
CA SER A 338 -3.72 5.50 12.00
C SER A 338 -3.59 4.05 11.59
N VAL A 339 -3.25 3.23 12.55
CA VAL A 339 -3.26 1.77 12.43
C VAL A 339 -4.35 1.22 13.33
N TYR A 340 -5.26 0.48 12.73
CA TYR A 340 -6.38 -0.18 13.40
C TYR A 340 -6.16 -1.67 13.40
N VAL A 341 -6.32 -2.31 14.54
CA VAL A 341 -6.25 -3.76 14.66
C VAL A 341 -7.58 -4.28 15.15
N ARG A 342 -8.14 -5.25 14.45
CA ARG A 342 -9.34 -5.95 14.85
C ARG A 342 -9.06 -7.44 15.00
N SER A 343 -9.39 -8.00 16.16
CA SER A 343 -9.41 -9.45 16.36
C SER A 343 -10.47 -10.11 15.48
N LYS A 344 -10.12 -11.20 14.81
CA LYS A 344 -11.06 -12.02 14.03
C LYS A 344 -12.07 -12.74 14.94
N GLU A 345 -11.63 -13.15 16.14
CA GLU A 345 -12.45 -13.91 17.08
C GLU A 345 -13.39 -13.03 17.89
N TYR A 346 -12.86 -11.99 18.54
CA TYR A 346 -13.62 -11.20 19.52
C TYR A 346 -14.25 -9.94 18.94
N GLY A 347 -13.81 -9.54 17.78
CA GLY A 347 -14.35 -8.35 17.10
C GLY A 347 -13.96 -7.01 17.73
N ASP A 348 -13.13 -7.01 18.76
CA ASP A 348 -12.63 -5.81 19.41
C ASP A 348 -11.66 -5.08 18.51
N MET A 349 -11.75 -3.75 18.49
CA MET A 349 -10.89 -2.90 17.69
C MET A 349 -9.96 -2.09 18.60
N THR A 350 -8.68 -2.15 18.30
CA THR A 350 -7.64 -1.36 18.95
C THR A 350 -6.99 -0.42 17.94
N VAL A 351 -6.72 0.82 18.37
CA VAL A 351 -5.93 1.79 17.59
C VAL A 351 -4.51 1.75 18.12
N LEU A 352 -3.58 1.34 17.28
CA LEU A 352 -2.17 1.31 17.64
C LEU A 352 -1.54 2.69 17.45
N ARG A 353 -0.65 3.04 18.36
CA ARG A 353 0.20 4.22 18.22
C ARG A 353 1.51 3.82 17.56
N ILE A 354 1.96 4.63 16.64
CA ILE A 354 3.32 4.57 16.14
C ILE A 354 4.14 5.47 17.07
N GLN A 355 5.06 4.89 17.81
CA GLN A 355 5.96 5.68 18.64
C GLN A 355 6.91 6.47 17.71
N SER A 356 6.84 7.80 17.79
CA SER A 356 7.92 8.62 17.24
C SER A 356 9.18 8.36 18.04
N SER A 357 10.24 7.96 17.39
CA SER A 357 11.54 7.70 18.02
C SER A 357 12.24 9.01 18.42
N ASN A 358 11.60 9.79 19.30
CA ASN A 358 12.26 10.88 20.01
C ASN A 358 12.57 10.38 21.43
N GLY A 359 13.62 9.60 21.53
CA GLY A 359 14.32 9.27 22.75
C GLY A 359 15.77 9.67 22.58
#